data_89cf5f1a987caeec044d866ebe2494d0
#
_entry.id   89cf5f1a987caeec044d866ebe2494d0
#
_cell.length_a   1.000
_cell.length_b   1.000
_cell.length_c   1.000
_cell.angle_alpha   90.00
_cell.angle_beta   90.00
_cell.angle_gamma   90.00
#
_symmetry.space_group_name_H-M   'P 1'
#
loop_
_entity.id
_entity.type
_entity.pdbx_description
1 polymer ?
#
loop_
_entity_poly.entity_id
_entity_poly.type
_entity_poly.pdbx_seq_one_letter_code
_entity_poly.pdbx_strand_id
1 'polypeptide(L)'
;SLGAYISAIASLQVPTRGLFLMVPPTRMGPMPALDAAAVPTSVVHAWHDELIPPAGVIEWAQARSARLLLVDDSHRLTAHVDTTARAFAELLQTL
;
A
#
# COMPACT_ATOMS: atom_id res chain seq x y z
N SER A 1 -6.72 -5.37 -0.80
CA SER A 1 -6.90 -4.22 -1.68
C SER A 1 -7.91 -3.22 -1.12
N LEU A 2 -9.16 -3.62 -0.93
CA LEU A 2 -10.14 -2.72 -0.30
C LEU A 2 -9.73 -2.33 1.12
N GLY A 3 -9.22 -3.27 1.90
CA GLY A 3 -8.73 -3.01 3.25
C GLY A 3 -7.61 -1.97 3.28
N ALA A 4 -6.73 -1.99 2.29
CA ALA A 4 -5.67 -0.99 2.17
C ALA A 4 -6.25 0.39 1.94
N TYR A 5 -7.23 0.51 1.04
CA TYR A 5 -7.91 1.78 0.77
C TYR A 5 -8.59 2.31 2.04
N ILE A 6 -9.36 1.46 2.72
CA ILE A 6 -10.08 1.84 3.93
C ILE A 6 -9.11 2.27 5.04
N SER A 7 -8.04 1.50 5.25
CA SER A 7 -7.03 1.83 6.27
C SER A 7 -6.37 3.18 6.00
N ALA A 8 -6.04 3.44 4.74
CA ALA A 8 -5.43 4.71 4.34
C ALA A 8 -6.37 5.88 4.62
N ILE A 9 -7.63 5.79 4.17
CA ILE A 9 -8.61 6.86 4.39
C ILE A 9 -8.89 7.04 5.89
N ALA A 10 -9.02 5.95 6.65
CA ALA A 10 -9.26 6.02 8.08
C ALA A 10 -8.12 6.72 8.83
N SER A 11 -6.89 6.60 8.35
CA SER A 11 -5.75 7.26 8.98
C SER A 11 -5.85 8.78 9.00
N LEU A 12 -6.69 9.36 8.14
CA LEU A 12 -6.95 10.81 8.13
C LEU A 12 -7.80 11.25 9.32
N GLN A 13 -8.47 10.33 10.00
CA GLN A 13 -9.45 10.65 11.04
C GLN A 13 -9.06 10.10 12.42
N VAL A 14 -8.14 9.14 12.50
CA VAL A 14 -7.73 8.55 13.77
C VAL A 14 -6.22 8.66 13.92
N PRO A 15 -5.70 8.76 15.16
CA PRO A 15 -4.26 8.77 15.40
C PRO A 15 -3.61 7.51 14.81
N THR A 16 -2.60 7.72 13.99
CA THR A 16 -1.93 6.64 13.24
C THR A 16 -0.44 6.88 13.26
N ARG A 17 0.35 5.88 13.62
CA ARG A 17 1.81 6.00 13.70
C ARG A 17 2.51 5.56 12.42
N GLY A 18 1.88 4.70 11.63
CA GLY A 18 2.42 4.21 10.38
C GLY A 18 1.36 3.46 9.60
N LEU A 19 1.63 3.20 8.32
CA LEU A 19 0.71 2.49 7.43
C LEU A 19 1.46 1.43 6.65
N PHE A 20 0.85 0.25 6.57
CA PHE A 20 1.31 -0.83 5.70
C PHE A 20 0.19 -1.19 4.74
N LEU A 21 0.40 -0.91 3.46
CA LEU A 21 -0.64 -1.07 2.45
C LEU A 21 -0.25 -2.16 1.46
N MET A 22 -1.09 -3.16 1.33
CA MET A 22 -0.90 -4.26 0.37
C MET A 22 -1.86 -4.06 -0.79
N VAL A 23 -1.32 -3.99 -1.99
CA VAL A 23 -2.05 -3.83 -3.25
C VAL A 23 -3.14 -2.75 -3.17
N PRO A 24 -2.79 -1.52 -2.79
CA PRO A 24 -3.80 -0.48 -2.59
C PRO A 24 -4.36 0.02 -3.92
N PRO A 25 -5.70 0.09 -4.06
CA PRO A 25 -6.30 0.73 -5.23
C PRO A 25 -6.18 2.24 -5.10
N THR A 26 -5.61 2.90 -6.12
CA THR A 26 -5.47 4.37 -6.10
C THR A 26 -6.75 5.07 -6.55
N ARG A 27 -7.63 4.35 -7.23
CA ARG A 27 -8.94 4.81 -7.66
C ARG A 27 -9.97 3.72 -7.46
N MET A 28 -11.13 4.07 -6.94
CA MET A 28 -12.24 3.14 -6.71
C MET A 28 -13.55 3.79 -7.18
N GLY A 29 -13.74 3.85 -8.50
CA GLY A 29 -14.97 4.39 -9.09
C GLY A 29 -15.24 5.82 -8.60
N PRO A 30 -16.44 6.11 -8.07
CA PRO A 30 -16.80 7.45 -7.61
C PRO A 30 -16.20 7.83 -6.25
N MET A 31 -15.53 6.89 -5.57
CA MET A 31 -14.92 7.14 -4.27
C MET A 31 -13.75 8.10 -4.39
N PRO A 32 -13.39 8.82 -3.32
CA PRO A 32 -12.21 9.68 -3.33
C PRO A 32 -10.95 8.93 -3.73
N ALA A 33 -10.01 9.62 -4.36
CA ALA A 33 -8.71 9.05 -4.65
C ALA A 33 -8.03 8.61 -3.36
N LEU A 34 -7.15 7.60 -3.46
CA LEU A 34 -6.40 7.10 -2.31
C LEU A 34 -5.65 8.25 -1.63
N ASP A 35 -5.87 8.39 -0.34
CA ASP A 35 -5.21 9.39 0.50
C ASP A 35 -4.95 8.79 1.88
N ALA A 36 -4.03 9.38 2.62
CA ALA A 36 -3.63 8.85 3.91
C ALA A 36 -2.93 9.92 4.74
N ALA A 37 -2.86 9.71 6.05
CA ALA A 37 -2.12 10.58 6.95
C ALA A 37 -0.63 10.63 6.55
N ALA A 38 0.03 11.73 6.87
CA ALA A 38 1.46 11.94 6.59
C ALA A 38 2.30 11.23 7.65
N VAL A 39 2.31 9.90 7.61
CA VAL A 39 3.05 9.02 8.52
C VAL A 39 3.94 8.08 7.72
N PRO A 40 4.96 7.47 8.35
CA PRO A 40 5.75 6.45 7.66
C PRO A 40 4.86 5.39 7.04
N THR A 41 5.03 5.18 5.73
CA THR A 41 4.16 4.30 4.95
C THR A 41 5.01 3.35 4.11
N SER A 42 4.68 2.08 4.18
CA SER A 42 5.24 1.05 3.30
C SER A 42 4.13 0.44 2.45
N VAL A 43 4.42 0.26 1.18
CA VAL A 43 3.49 -0.32 0.22
C VAL A 43 4.12 -1.55 -0.41
N VAL A 44 3.39 -2.64 -0.49
CA VAL A 44 3.77 -3.83 -1.26
C VAL A 44 2.77 -3.97 -2.40
N HIS A 45 3.27 -4.07 -3.63
CA HIS A 45 2.42 -4.23 -4.80
C HIS A 45 3.02 -5.24 -5.76
N ALA A 46 2.22 -5.73 -6.68
CA ALA A 46 2.63 -6.77 -7.63
C ALA A 46 2.81 -6.18 -9.01
N TRP A 47 3.91 -6.59 -9.69
CA TRP A 47 4.16 -6.18 -11.08
C TRP A 47 3.06 -6.63 -12.02
N HIS A 48 2.46 -7.80 -11.77
CA HIS A 48 1.46 -8.42 -12.65
C HIS A 48 0.06 -8.36 -12.04
N ASP A 49 -0.23 -7.30 -11.30
CA ASP A 49 -1.55 -7.10 -10.73
C ASP A 49 -2.56 -6.83 -11.86
N GLU A 50 -3.52 -7.73 -11.98
CA GLU A 50 -4.53 -7.70 -13.03
C GLU A 50 -5.75 -6.82 -12.67
N LEU A 51 -5.85 -6.40 -11.42
CA LEU A 51 -6.94 -5.57 -10.93
C LEU A 51 -6.52 -4.12 -10.73
N ILE A 52 -5.30 -3.92 -10.24
CA ILE A 52 -4.78 -2.58 -9.91
C ILE A 52 -3.44 -2.42 -10.63
N PRO A 53 -3.41 -1.69 -11.74
CA PRO A 53 -2.16 -1.48 -12.48
C PRO A 53 -1.08 -0.86 -11.59
N PRO A 54 0.16 -1.38 -11.61
CA PRO A 54 1.20 -0.87 -10.74
C PRO A 54 1.60 0.58 -11.01
N ALA A 55 1.42 1.08 -12.21
CA ALA A 55 1.82 2.45 -12.56
C ALA A 55 1.20 3.49 -11.62
N GLY A 56 -0.09 3.37 -11.31
CA GLY A 56 -0.76 4.30 -10.39
C GLY A 56 -0.25 4.21 -8.97
N VAL A 57 0.10 3.00 -8.53
CA VAL A 57 0.64 2.77 -7.18
C VAL A 57 2.05 3.36 -7.07
N ILE A 58 2.87 3.18 -8.10
CA ILE A 58 4.22 3.76 -8.16
C ILE A 58 4.13 5.29 -8.05
N GLU A 59 3.26 5.91 -8.83
CA GLU A 59 3.07 7.35 -8.81
C GLU A 59 2.61 7.84 -7.45
N TRP A 60 1.64 7.16 -6.84
CA TRP A 60 1.11 7.51 -5.53
C TRP A 60 2.18 7.40 -4.44
N ALA A 61 2.94 6.30 -4.45
CA ALA A 61 3.99 6.08 -3.47
C ALA A 61 5.12 7.11 -3.62
N GLN A 62 5.50 7.43 -4.84
CA GLN A 62 6.54 8.42 -5.13
C GLN A 62 6.14 9.80 -4.61
N ALA A 63 4.90 10.21 -4.86
CA ALA A 63 4.42 11.52 -4.43
C ALA A 63 4.42 11.68 -2.91
N ARG A 64 4.29 10.58 -2.17
CA ARG A 64 4.28 10.57 -0.71
C ARG A 64 5.64 10.23 -0.09
N SER A 65 6.62 9.93 -0.90
CA SER A 65 7.91 9.39 -0.42
C SER A 65 7.73 8.13 0.43
N ALA A 66 6.74 7.30 0.08
CA ALA A 66 6.51 6.03 0.75
C ALA A 66 7.54 5.00 0.30
N ARG A 67 7.85 4.05 1.17
CA ARG A 67 8.63 2.88 0.75
C ARG A 67 7.73 2.01 -0.13
N LEU A 68 8.26 1.56 -1.26
CA LEU A 68 7.52 0.73 -2.19
C LEU A 68 8.33 -0.50 -2.53
N LEU A 69 7.73 -1.67 -2.34
CA LEU A 69 8.27 -2.94 -2.76
C LEU A 69 7.36 -3.51 -3.85
N LEU A 70 7.94 -3.73 -5.04
CA LEU A 70 7.24 -4.37 -6.14
C LEU A 70 7.76 -5.80 -6.28
N VAL A 71 6.85 -6.77 -6.24
CA VAL A 71 7.21 -8.19 -6.31
C VAL A 71 6.68 -8.81 -7.60
N ASP A 72 7.36 -9.86 -8.05
CA ASP A 72 6.98 -10.63 -9.24
C ASP A 72 5.82 -11.57 -8.90
N ASP A 73 4.63 -11.02 -8.79
CA ASP A 73 3.43 -11.71 -8.34
C ASP A 73 2.19 -11.06 -8.92
N SER A 74 1.04 -11.64 -8.63
CA SER A 74 -0.29 -11.13 -8.98
C SER A 74 -0.93 -10.40 -7.79
N HIS A 75 -2.17 -9.96 -7.95
CA HIS A 75 -2.89 -9.17 -6.95
C HIS A 75 -2.94 -9.84 -5.56
N ARG A 76 -3.00 -11.16 -5.49
CA ARG A 76 -3.16 -11.89 -4.22
C ARG A 76 -1.86 -12.04 -3.44
N LEU A 77 -0.71 -11.77 -4.04
CA LEU A 77 0.61 -11.84 -3.39
C LEU A 77 0.94 -13.22 -2.80
N THR A 78 0.35 -14.29 -3.32
CA THR A 78 0.45 -15.62 -2.72
C THR A 78 1.84 -16.24 -2.81
N ALA A 79 2.64 -15.81 -3.79
CA ALA A 79 4.01 -16.30 -3.98
C ALA A 79 5.03 -15.52 -3.14
N HIS A 80 4.63 -14.46 -2.46
CA HIS A 80 5.53 -13.56 -1.73
C HIS A 80 5.05 -13.24 -0.31
N VAL A 81 4.45 -14.23 0.35
CA VAL A 81 3.94 -14.05 1.72
C VAL A 81 5.06 -13.71 2.68
N ASP A 82 6.19 -14.43 2.61
CA ASP A 82 7.31 -14.19 3.51
C ASP A 82 7.95 -12.82 3.27
N THR A 83 8.10 -12.43 2.01
CA THR A 83 8.63 -11.12 1.64
C THR A 83 7.73 -10.00 2.16
N THR A 84 6.42 -10.16 2.02
CA THR A 84 5.43 -9.19 2.51
C THR A 84 5.47 -9.07 4.03
N ALA A 85 5.52 -10.20 4.72
CA ALA A 85 5.60 -10.22 6.18
C ALA A 85 6.88 -9.54 6.67
N ARG A 86 8.00 -9.76 5.99
CA ARG A 86 9.28 -9.14 6.34
C ARG A 86 9.22 -7.62 6.15
N ALA A 87 8.59 -7.15 5.07
CA ALA A 87 8.42 -5.72 4.83
C ALA A 87 7.59 -5.07 5.94
N PHE A 88 6.56 -5.76 6.42
CA PHE A 88 5.76 -5.29 7.54
C PHE A 88 6.59 -5.20 8.83
N ALA A 89 7.38 -6.23 9.13
CA ALA A 89 8.26 -6.24 10.30
C ALA A 89 9.26 -5.09 10.25
N GLU A 90 9.84 -4.82 9.08
CA GLU A 90 10.76 -3.71 8.91
C GLU A 90 10.10 -2.36 9.21
N LEU A 91 8.87 -2.16 8.75
CA LEU A 91 8.12 -0.94 9.08
C LEU A 91 7.94 -0.81 10.59
N LEU A 92 7.51 -1.87 11.26
CA LEU A 92 7.29 -1.85 12.70
C LEU A 92 8.55 -1.45 13.47
N GLN A 93 9.72 -1.86 13.01
CA GLN A 93 10.99 -1.52 13.66
C GLN A 93 11.35 -0.04 13.53
N THR A 94 10.73 0.69 12.62
CA THR A 94 10.99 2.12 12.42
C THR A 94 10.04 3.02 13.19
N LEU A 95 9.02 2.45 13.82
CA LEU A 95 7.99 3.25 14.51
C LEU A 95 8.28 3.49 15.99
#